data_39a78612bf99d760d1f7495ceff844d5
#
_entry.id   39a78612bf99d760d1f7495ceff844d5
#
_cell.length_a   1.000
_cell.length_b   1.000
_cell.length_c   1.000
_cell.angle_alpha   90.00
_cell.angle_beta   90.00
_cell.angle_gamma   90.00
#
_symmetry.space_group_name_H-M   'P 1'
#
loop_
_entity.id
_entity.type
_entity.pdbx_description
1 polymer ?
#
loop_
_entity_poly.entity_id
_entity_poly.type
_entity_poly.pdbx_seq_one_letter_code
_entity_poly.pdbx_strand_id
1 'polypeptide(L)'
;MSTELNSTSIDIQKQKNEWRKKGWSIPELRGGKQAWFPLVTGLIKLLGEGQINDLNTYPQINGIKDSQSWRSYASFLKGLGLVTNQGGVLGLSASGMAFHDDPTKRHLADLIQDKFRLFGESLEYLALTPSTVEELDQKLCENYALDWNNLSNTRKRMDWLEMLDLIQNIGNRKWAATSAGKDALKDWCLIRPGALEFFDSEASEIEIAVPPAEIAMLLQNLADSPELHKKRCTYNIWVPSPNRIENLRTILQYASERIARNDLFHFISEEFKLKASSVDSMLPFLKASGLLEEVGRNVYVATPAAKAWLETGNDLDFVRILHANMRFVGEMIRAANEDIVRNEIYAQAKQHGLNAEKARWIAGFLLEAGLLEEPQYLHLKATPVGRQFVLGLPLMSAEDLDDTALKADRSDIKETVASPVQEESSQLTARLYNAARDPYAEGKASGVAFEEAIAEIFNFMGFNAKRIGGSGDTDVV
;
A
#
# COMPACT_ATOMS: atom_id res chain seq x y z
N MET A 1 0.08 -27.10 -34.92
CA MET A 1 1.07 -26.43 -34.10
C MET A 1 0.65 -25.00 -33.63
N SER A 2 -0.17 -24.27 -34.39
CA SER A 2 -0.58 -22.89 -33.98
C SER A 2 -1.67 -22.83 -32.90
N THR A 3 -2.48 -23.86 -32.71
CA THR A 3 -3.58 -23.90 -31.72
C THR A 3 -3.12 -24.24 -30.30
N GLU A 4 -2.06 -24.98 -30.13
CA GLU A 4 -1.51 -25.35 -28.81
C GLU A 4 -0.68 -24.18 -28.22
N LEU A 5 0.02 -23.40 -29.06
CA LEU A 5 0.75 -22.22 -28.63
C LEU A 5 -0.19 -21.10 -28.12
N ASN A 6 -1.35 -20.93 -28.74
CA ASN A 6 -2.32 -19.92 -28.32
C ASN A 6 -3.01 -20.29 -26.98
N SER A 7 -3.29 -21.57 -26.72
CA SER A 7 -3.89 -21.99 -25.46
C SER A 7 -2.91 -21.82 -24.28
N THR A 8 -1.64 -22.11 -24.49
CA THR A 8 -0.59 -21.96 -23.48
C THR A 8 -0.35 -20.48 -23.12
N SER A 9 -0.34 -19.57 -24.09
CA SER A 9 -0.15 -18.14 -23.87
C SER A 9 -1.34 -17.49 -23.14
N ILE A 10 -2.58 -17.89 -23.44
CA ILE A 10 -3.78 -17.41 -22.77
C ILE A 10 -3.80 -17.87 -21.29
N ASP A 11 -3.42 -19.10 -21.02
CA ASP A 11 -3.37 -19.65 -19.66
C ASP A 11 -2.29 -18.96 -18.82
N ILE A 12 -1.14 -18.69 -19.39
CA ILE A 12 -0.03 -17.95 -18.76
C ILE A 12 -0.46 -16.50 -18.45
N GLN A 13 -1.08 -15.80 -19.38
CA GLN A 13 -1.55 -14.41 -19.14
C GLN A 13 -2.61 -14.35 -18.02
N LYS A 14 -3.51 -15.33 -17.97
CA LYS A 14 -4.47 -15.46 -16.88
C LYS A 14 -3.77 -15.66 -15.54
N GLN A 15 -2.79 -16.55 -15.47
CA GLN A 15 -1.99 -16.81 -14.27
C GLN A 15 -1.28 -15.53 -13.80
N LYS A 16 -0.69 -14.76 -14.71
CA LYS A 16 -0.02 -13.49 -14.37
C LYS A 16 -0.99 -12.45 -13.82
N ASN A 17 -2.16 -12.32 -14.43
CA ASN A 17 -3.18 -11.39 -13.95
C ASN A 17 -3.69 -11.78 -12.56
N GLU A 18 -3.87 -13.06 -12.30
CA GLU A 18 -4.22 -13.56 -10.97
C GLU A 18 -3.10 -13.30 -9.95
N TRP A 19 -1.84 -13.55 -10.33
CA TRP A 19 -0.69 -13.27 -9.49
C TRP A 19 -0.59 -11.79 -9.10
N ARG A 20 -0.80 -10.87 -10.05
CA ARG A 20 -0.75 -9.43 -9.81
C ARG A 20 -1.80 -8.95 -8.79
N LYS A 21 -2.96 -9.57 -8.74
CA LYS A 21 -4.03 -9.24 -7.81
C LYS A 21 -3.74 -9.70 -6.37
N LYS A 22 -2.83 -10.67 -6.19
CA LYS A 22 -2.50 -11.22 -4.87
C LYS A 22 -1.53 -10.33 -4.11
N GLY A 23 -1.80 -10.13 -2.82
CA GLY A 23 -0.91 -9.39 -1.91
C GLY A 23 0.27 -10.22 -1.41
N TRP A 24 1.34 -9.55 -1.01
CA TRP A 24 2.52 -10.19 -0.43
C TRP A 24 2.39 -10.47 1.07
N SER A 25 1.77 -9.57 1.81
CA SER A 25 1.75 -9.61 3.27
C SER A 25 0.51 -10.31 3.79
N ILE A 26 0.65 -11.52 4.30
CA ILE A 26 -0.38 -12.18 5.09
C ILE A 26 -0.28 -11.62 6.52
N PRO A 27 -1.35 -11.06 7.08
CA PRO A 27 -1.32 -10.55 8.44
C PRO A 27 -1.26 -11.69 9.47
N GLU A 28 -0.64 -11.40 10.59
CA GLU A 28 -0.70 -12.21 11.79
C GLU A 28 -1.80 -11.67 12.69
N LEU A 29 -2.71 -12.53 13.15
CA LEU A 29 -3.77 -12.12 14.05
C LEU A 29 -3.33 -12.30 15.52
N ARG A 30 -3.89 -11.52 16.43
CA ARG A 30 -3.57 -11.62 17.85
C ARG A 30 -4.18 -12.86 18.49
N GLY A 31 -3.65 -13.28 19.63
CA GLY A 31 -4.18 -14.40 20.42
C GLY A 31 -3.54 -15.76 20.11
N GLY A 32 -2.51 -15.77 19.24
CA GLY A 32 -1.86 -17.00 18.77
C GLY A 32 -2.66 -17.72 17.69
N LYS A 33 -1.98 -18.53 16.88
CA LYS A 33 -2.55 -19.13 15.67
C LYS A 33 -3.82 -19.97 15.90
N GLN A 34 -3.95 -20.63 17.04
CA GLN A 34 -5.15 -21.41 17.36
C GLN A 34 -6.42 -20.55 17.53
N ALA A 35 -6.28 -19.27 17.81
CA ALA A 35 -7.40 -18.35 17.96
C ALA A 35 -7.83 -17.72 16.62
N TRP A 36 -7.06 -17.85 15.55
CA TRP A 36 -7.30 -17.08 14.31
C TRP A 36 -8.60 -17.49 13.61
N PHE A 37 -8.84 -18.79 13.43
CA PHE A 37 -10.08 -19.27 12.81
C PHE A 37 -11.33 -18.90 13.64
N PRO A 38 -11.38 -19.17 14.97
CA PRO A 38 -12.47 -18.70 15.81
C PRO A 38 -12.68 -17.18 15.77
N LEU A 39 -11.60 -16.39 15.69
CA LEU A 39 -11.69 -14.95 15.60
C LEU A 39 -12.33 -14.50 14.26
N VAL A 40 -11.86 -15.04 13.15
CA VAL A 40 -12.41 -14.72 11.82
C VAL A 40 -13.88 -15.11 11.74
N THR A 41 -14.24 -16.32 12.13
CA THR A 41 -15.64 -16.80 12.12
C THR A 41 -16.52 -16.00 13.05
N GLY A 42 -16.04 -15.66 14.26
CA GLY A 42 -16.75 -14.81 15.19
C GLY A 42 -17.03 -13.40 14.66
N LEU A 43 -16.05 -12.78 14.00
CA LEU A 43 -16.21 -11.46 13.39
C LEU A 43 -17.20 -11.48 12.22
N ILE A 44 -17.14 -12.48 11.35
CA ILE A 44 -18.08 -12.65 10.25
C ILE A 44 -19.51 -12.87 10.77
N LYS A 45 -19.67 -13.64 11.83
CA LYS A 45 -20.96 -13.84 12.48
C LYS A 45 -21.52 -12.53 13.01
N LEU A 46 -20.74 -11.73 13.76
CA LEU A 46 -21.20 -10.44 14.29
C LEU A 46 -21.56 -9.44 13.21
N LEU A 47 -20.85 -9.44 12.08
CA LEU A 47 -21.17 -8.62 10.92
C LEU A 47 -22.46 -9.10 10.23
N GLY A 48 -22.65 -10.41 10.08
CA GLY A 48 -23.87 -10.99 9.48
C GLY A 48 -25.13 -10.75 10.31
N GLU A 49 -24.99 -10.75 11.64
CA GLU A 49 -26.07 -10.44 12.58
C GLU A 49 -26.32 -8.93 12.75
N GLY A 50 -25.54 -8.07 12.07
CA GLY A 50 -25.67 -6.60 12.17
C GLY A 50 -25.24 -6.02 13.52
N GLN A 51 -24.53 -6.79 14.36
CA GLN A 51 -24.06 -6.34 15.67
C GLN A 51 -22.86 -5.39 15.56
N ILE A 52 -22.16 -5.42 14.42
CA ILE A 52 -21.09 -4.51 14.05
C ILE A 52 -21.35 -4.04 12.64
N ASN A 53 -21.31 -2.73 12.43
CA ASN A 53 -21.54 -2.15 11.11
C ASN A 53 -20.67 -0.94 10.79
N ASP A 54 -19.68 -0.61 11.64
CA ASP A 54 -18.79 0.53 11.42
C ASP A 54 -17.36 0.25 11.94
N LEU A 55 -16.44 1.17 11.66
CA LEU A 55 -15.03 1.07 12.08
C LEU A 55 -14.74 1.75 13.41
N ASN A 56 -15.69 2.44 14.01
CA ASN A 56 -15.50 3.19 15.26
C ASN A 56 -15.95 2.37 16.47
N THR A 57 -17.00 1.57 16.31
CA THR A 57 -17.48 0.63 17.32
C THR A 57 -16.78 -0.70 17.13
N TYR A 58 -15.89 -1.07 18.05
CA TYR A 58 -15.19 -2.33 17.95
C TYR A 58 -15.88 -3.45 18.75
N PRO A 59 -15.86 -4.69 18.23
CA PRO A 59 -16.51 -5.81 18.87
C PRO A 59 -15.79 -6.23 20.16
N GLN A 60 -16.57 -6.62 21.17
CA GLN A 60 -16.06 -7.21 22.41
C GLN A 60 -15.76 -8.71 22.19
N ILE A 61 -14.68 -8.99 21.47
CA ILE A 61 -14.23 -10.35 21.18
C ILE A 61 -12.76 -10.52 21.54
N ASN A 62 -12.37 -11.70 21.99
CA ASN A 62 -10.98 -12.00 22.34
C ASN A 62 -10.03 -11.68 21.17
N GLY A 63 -8.99 -10.88 21.43
CA GLY A 63 -8.02 -10.43 20.43
C GLY A 63 -8.24 -9.01 19.94
N ILE A 64 -9.42 -8.41 20.12
CA ILE A 64 -9.71 -7.02 19.79
C ILE A 64 -9.81 -6.21 21.08
N LYS A 65 -8.85 -5.31 21.28
CA LYS A 65 -8.75 -4.52 22.52
C LYS A 65 -9.10 -3.04 22.31
N ASP A 66 -9.08 -2.58 21.08
CA ASP A 66 -9.25 -1.17 20.73
C ASP A 66 -9.71 -1.00 19.26
N SER A 67 -10.08 0.20 18.90
CA SER A 67 -10.53 0.55 17.53
C SER A 67 -9.43 0.38 16.49
N GLN A 68 -8.16 0.53 16.85
CA GLN A 68 -7.04 0.35 15.92
C GLN A 68 -6.86 -1.13 15.55
N SER A 69 -6.95 -2.03 16.51
CA SER A 69 -6.97 -3.48 16.27
C SER A 69 -8.14 -3.86 15.39
N TRP A 70 -9.33 -3.34 15.68
CA TRP A 70 -10.53 -3.58 14.87
C TRP A 70 -10.35 -3.14 13.42
N ARG A 71 -9.84 -1.95 13.18
CA ARG A 71 -9.57 -1.45 11.81
C ARG A 71 -8.60 -2.36 11.05
N SER A 72 -7.58 -2.91 11.72
CA SER A 72 -6.65 -3.87 11.11
C SER A 72 -7.36 -5.15 10.70
N TYR A 73 -8.23 -5.70 11.55
CA TYR A 73 -9.00 -6.90 11.23
C TYR A 73 -10.05 -6.65 10.15
N ALA A 74 -10.76 -5.54 10.20
CA ALA A 74 -11.71 -5.15 9.16
C ALA A 74 -11.00 -4.98 7.80
N SER A 75 -9.79 -4.40 7.79
CA SER A 75 -8.96 -4.29 6.59
C SER A 75 -8.55 -5.67 6.06
N PHE A 76 -8.18 -6.60 6.93
CA PHE A 76 -7.86 -7.98 6.55
C PHE A 76 -9.09 -8.70 5.96
N LEU A 77 -10.24 -8.66 6.63
CA LEU A 77 -11.49 -9.26 6.14
C LEU A 77 -11.92 -8.68 4.79
N LYS A 78 -11.73 -7.36 4.60
CA LYS A 78 -11.94 -6.69 3.32
C LYS A 78 -10.94 -7.18 2.26
N GLY A 79 -9.66 -7.32 2.62
CA GLY A 79 -8.62 -7.87 1.74
C GLY A 79 -8.93 -9.30 1.30
N LEU A 80 -9.54 -10.12 2.14
CA LEU A 80 -10.06 -11.44 1.78
C LEU A 80 -11.32 -11.38 0.91
N GLY A 81 -11.92 -10.21 0.74
CA GLY A 81 -13.19 -10.08 0.00
C GLY A 81 -14.41 -10.52 0.79
N LEU A 82 -14.31 -10.75 2.11
CA LEU A 82 -15.42 -11.15 2.98
C LEU A 82 -16.32 -9.98 3.37
N VAL A 83 -15.76 -8.78 3.42
CA VAL A 83 -16.43 -7.57 3.93
C VAL A 83 -16.36 -6.46 2.90
N THR A 84 -17.46 -5.76 2.72
CA THR A 84 -17.56 -4.49 1.98
C THR A 84 -17.64 -3.31 2.95
N ASN A 85 -17.21 -2.14 2.47
CA ASN A 85 -17.41 -0.89 3.19
C ASN A 85 -18.04 0.11 2.21
N GLN A 86 -19.32 0.41 2.42
CA GLN A 86 -20.07 1.36 1.61
C GLN A 86 -20.48 2.54 2.48
N GLY A 87 -19.95 3.72 2.17
CA GLY A 87 -20.26 4.92 2.92
C GLY A 87 -19.91 4.84 4.43
N GLY A 88 -18.88 4.09 4.82
CA GLY A 88 -18.50 3.88 6.22
C GLY A 88 -19.26 2.76 6.95
N VAL A 89 -20.26 2.16 6.28
CA VAL A 89 -21.01 1.01 6.80
C VAL A 89 -20.31 -0.28 6.33
N LEU A 90 -19.96 -1.11 7.28
CA LEU A 90 -19.42 -2.45 7.02
C LEU A 90 -20.56 -3.44 6.84
N GLY A 91 -20.43 -4.28 5.84
CA GLY A 91 -21.37 -5.37 5.57
C GLY A 91 -20.66 -6.58 4.98
N LEU A 92 -21.31 -7.74 4.99
CA LEU A 92 -20.79 -8.91 4.32
C LEU A 92 -20.90 -8.75 2.80
N SER A 93 -19.86 -9.15 2.08
CA SER A 93 -19.92 -9.34 0.63
C SER A 93 -20.67 -10.64 0.29
N ALA A 94 -20.87 -10.92 -1.00
CA ALA A 94 -21.41 -12.22 -1.43
C ALA A 94 -20.52 -13.40 -0.94
N SER A 95 -19.20 -13.28 -1.02
CA SER A 95 -18.26 -14.26 -0.46
C SER A 95 -18.31 -14.32 1.05
N GLY A 96 -18.53 -13.16 1.72
CA GLY A 96 -18.70 -13.10 3.16
C GLY A 96 -19.97 -13.78 3.64
N MET A 97 -21.07 -13.67 2.92
CA MET A 97 -22.31 -14.39 3.20
C MET A 97 -22.15 -15.89 3.00
N ALA A 98 -21.51 -16.33 1.91
CA ALA A 98 -21.23 -17.73 1.68
C ALA A 98 -20.34 -18.33 2.79
N PHE A 99 -19.32 -17.57 3.26
CA PHE A 99 -18.49 -18.01 4.37
C PHE A 99 -19.23 -17.98 5.72
N HIS A 100 -20.14 -17.02 5.92
CA HIS A 100 -20.99 -16.97 7.12
C HIS A 100 -21.88 -18.22 7.23
N ASP A 101 -22.46 -18.67 6.11
CA ASP A 101 -23.37 -19.80 6.06
C ASP A 101 -22.65 -21.15 6.21
N ASP A 102 -21.41 -21.26 5.70
CA ASP A 102 -20.56 -22.45 5.82
C ASP A 102 -19.11 -22.08 6.20
N PRO A 103 -18.85 -21.75 7.48
CA PRO A 103 -17.54 -21.31 7.96
C PRO A 103 -16.60 -22.50 8.18
N THR A 104 -15.97 -22.99 7.13
CA THR A 104 -14.98 -24.07 7.18
C THR A 104 -13.56 -23.59 7.04
N LYS A 105 -12.60 -24.33 7.61
CA LYS A 105 -11.16 -24.05 7.44
C LYS A 105 -10.76 -24.12 5.97
N ARG A 106 -11.34 -25.04 5.19
CA ARG A 106 -11.08 -25.17 3.77
C ARG A 106 -11.55 -23.94 3.01
N HIS A 107 -12.75 -23.45 3.26
CA HIS A 107 -13.27 -22.23 2.63
C HIS A 107 -12.37 -21.01 2.92
N LEU A 108 -11.92 -20.85 4.18
CA LEU A 108 -10.97 -19.80 4.52
C LEU A 108 -9.62 -19.96 3.81
N ALA A 109 -9.14 -21.20 3.67
CA ALA A 109 -7.91 -21.49 2.93
C ALA A 109 -8.01 -21.09 1.45
N ASP A 110 -9.12 -21.38 0.80
CA ASP A 110 -9.39 -21.02 -0.59
C ASP A 110 -9.38 -19.49 -0.76
N LEU A 111 -10.01 -18.74 0.14
CA LEU A 111 -9.99 -17.28 0.15
C LEU A 111 -8.57 -16.72 0.35
N ILE A 112 -7.78 -17.31 1.24
CA ILE A 112 -6.38 -16.87 1.46
C ILE A 112 -5.54 -17.18 0.22
N GLN A 113 -5.69 -18.34 -0.40
CA GLN A 113 -4.99 -18.71 -1.63
C GLN A 113 -5.29 -17.74 -2.77
N ASP A 114 -6.53 -17.29 -2.88
CA ASP A 114 -6.93 -16.33 -3.92
C ASP A 114 -6.37 -14.92 -3.70
N LYS A 115 -6.01 -14.58 -2.47
CA LYS A 115 -5.62 -13.20 -2.12
C LYS A 115 -4.15 -13.01 -1.80
N PHE A 116 -3.42 -14.07 -1.49
CA PHE A 116 -2.02 -13.94 -1.08
C PHE A 116 -1.09 -14.82 -1.92
N ARG A 117 0.03 -14.22 -2.32
CA ARG A 117 1.09 -14.89 -3.10
C ARG A 117 1.82 -15.93 -2.25
N LEU A 118 2.24 -17.00 -2.90
CA LEU A 118 3.07 -18.05 -2.32
C LEU A 118 2.39 -18.84 -1.18
N PHE A 119 1.07 -18.79 -1.05
CA PHE A 119 0.36 -19.57 -0.05
C PHE A 119 0.24 -21.03 -0.47
N GLY A 120 -0.35 -21.29 -1.62
CA GLY A 120 -0.48 -22.62 -2.18
C GLY A 120 0.85 -23.19 -2.66
N GLU A 121 1.73 -22.35 -3.18
CA GLU A 121 3.06 -22.73 -3.60
C GLU A 121 3.88 -23.27 -2.41
N SER A 122 3.78 -22.62 -1.22
CA SER A 122 4.39 -23.11 0.02
C SER A 122 3.84 -24.48 0.41
N LEU A 123 2.54 -24.69 0.29
CA LEU A 123 1.91 -25.99 0.56
C LEU A 123 2.38 -27.07 -0.41
N GLU A 124 2.54 -26.74 -1.70
CA GLU A 124 3.02 -27.67 -2.70
C GLU A 124 4.45 -28.16 -2.39
N TYR A 125 5.36 -27.25 -2.03
CA TYR A 125 6.71 -27.63 -1.61
C TYR A 125 6.71 -28.58 -0.41
N LEU A 126 5.87 -28.31 0.59
CA LEU A 126 5.72 -29.16 1.77
C LEU A 126 5.01 -30.50 1.47
N ALA A 127 4.23 -30.55 0.39
CA ALA A 127 3.61 -31.81 -0.08
C ALA A 127 4.60 -32.70 -0.82
N LEU A 128 5.58 -32.09 -1.51
CA LEU A 128 6.64 -32.80 -2.24
C LEU A 128 7.75 -33.26 -1.29
N THR A 129 8.17 -32.37 -0.36
CA THR A 129 9.29 -32.64 0.53
C THR A 129 9.05 -31.99 1.90
N PRO A 130 8.99 -32.78 2.98
CA PRO A 130 8.91 -32.24 4.32
C PRO A 130 10.13 -31.35 4.63
N SER A 131 9.88 -30.12 5.05
CA SER A 131 10.92 -29.08 5.19
C SER A 131 10.78 -28.30 6.49
N THR A 132 11.89 -27.73 6.95
CA THR A 132 11.90 -26.69 7.99
C THR A 132 11.45 -25.35 7.40
N VAL A 133 11.26 -24.33 8.25
CA VAL A 133 10.93 -22.97 7.79
C VAL A 133 12.06 -22.42 6.92
N GLU A 134 13.30 -22.65 7.34
CA GLU A 134 14.52 -22.20 6.66
C GLU A 134 14.69 -22.86 5.27
N GLU A 135 14.47 -24.18 5.19
CA GLU A 135 14.51 -24.93 3.94
C GLU A 135 13.43 -24.48 2.95
N LEU A 136 12.21 -24.23 3.44
CA LEU A 136 11.12 -23.70 2.63
C LEU A 136 11.39 -22.28 2.16
N ASP A 137 11.86 -21.40 3.06
CA ASP A 137 12.18 -20.02 2.73
C ASP A 137 13.23 -19.93 1.63
N GLN A 138 14.32 -20.70 1.76
CA GLN A 138 15.34 -20.79 0.74
C GLN A 138 14.78 -21.23 -0.61
N LYS A 139 13.93 -22.25 -0.63
CA LYS A 139 13.27 -22.76 -1.85
C LYS A 139 12.40 -21.70 -2.51
N LEU A 140 11.60 -20.96 -1.73
CA LEU A 140 10.76 -19.89 -2.25
C LEU A 140 11.61 -18.74 -2.81
N CYS A 141 12.65 -18.32 -2.08
CA CYS A 141 13.54 -17.26 -2.52
C CYS A 141 14.28 -17.62 -3.82
N GLU A 142 14.84 -18.83 -3.91
CA GLU A 142 15.53 -19.30 -5.11
C GLU A 142 14.60 -19.39 -6.33
N ASN A 143 13.41 -19.97 -6.16
CA ASN A 143 12.52 -20.24 -7.30
C ASN A 143 11.72 -19.03 -7.78
N TYR A 144 11.47 -18.06 -6.91
CA TYR A 144 10.72 -16.85 -7.25
C TYR A 144 11.59 -15.58 -7.24
N ALA A 145 12.92 -15.73 -7.20
CA ALA A 145 13.89 -14.64 -7.17
C ALA A 145 13.56 -13.57 -6.11
N LEU A 146 13.29 -14.03 -4.86
CA LEU A 146 12.87 -13.15 -3.77
C LEU A 146 14.09 -12.72 -2.93
N ASP A 147 14.06 -11.47 -2.49
CA ASP A 147 15.06 -10.87 -1.61
C ASP A 147 14.50 -10.68 -0.19
N TRP A 148 14.07 -11.78 0.42
CA TRP A 148 13.54 -11.75 1.78
C TRP A 148 14.67 -11.76 2.81
N ASN A 149 14.75 -10.70 3.61
CA ASN A 149 15.80 -10.52 4.62
C ASN A 149 15.60 -11.35 5.90
N ASN A 150 14.42 -11.98 6.06
CA ASN A 150 14.11 -12.78 7.24
C ASN A 150 12.96 -13.77 6.97
N LEU A 151 12.84 -14.75 7.85
CA LEU A 151 11.86 -15.84 7.73
C LEU A 151 10.40 -15.45 8.02
N SER A 152 10.11 -14.16 8.28
CA SER A 152 8.77 -13.74 8.72
C SER A 152 7.69 -14.03 7.68
N ASN A 153 7.99 -13.82 6.40
CA ASN A 153 7.03 -14.04 5.32
C ASN A 153 6.67 -15.52 5.16
N THR A 154 7.67 -16.38 5.25
CA THR A 154 7.49 -17.85 5.17
C THR A 154 6.80 -18.37 6.42
N ARG A 155 7.23 -17.93 7.62
CA ARG A 155 6.65 -18.35 8.88
C ARG A 155 5.15 -18.02 8.98
N LYS A 156 4.74 -16.83 8.59
CA LYS A 156 3.32 -16.43 8.57
C LYS A 156 2.48 -17.33 7.66
N ARG A 157 3.00 -17.70 6.48
CA ARG A 157 2.31 -18.63 5.58
C ARG A 157 2.16 -20.00 6.20
N MET A 158 3.22 -20.50 6.82
CA MET A 158 3.20 -21.80 7.50
C MET A 158 2.25 -21.81 8.70
N ASP A 159 2.22 -20.74 9.50
CA ASP A 159 1.31 -20.62 10.65
C ASP A 159 -0.16 -20.65 10.20
N TRP A 160 -0.49 -19.97 9.10
CA TRP A 160 -1.83 -20.06 8.50
C TRP A 160 -2.13 -21.44 7.94
N LEU A 161 -1.21 -22.07 7.21
CA LEU A 161 -1.38 -23.42 6.67
C LEU A 161 -1.57 -24.45 7.78
N GLU A 162 -0.82 -24.35 8.89
CA GLU A 162 -0.95 -25.22 10.04
C GLU A 162 -2.27 -25.01 10.79
N MET A 163 -2.68 -23.76 11.01
CA MET A 163 -3.94 -23.42 11.65
C MET A 163 -5.15 -23.91 10.84
N LEU A 164 -5.03 -23.95 9.52
CA LEU A 164 -6.04 -24.46 8.61
C LEU A 164 -5.98 -25.98 8.40
N ASP A 165 -5.14 -26.69 9.17
CA ASP A 165 -4.92 -28.14 9.10
C ASP A 165 -4.39 -28.64 7.73
N LEU A 166 -3.78 -27.76 6.93
CA LEU A 166 -3.22 -28.12 5.63
C LEU A 166 -1.80 -28.67 5.73
N ILE A 167 -1.07 -28.32 6.79
CA ILE A 167 0.23 -28.89 7.12
C ILE A 167 0.26 -29.34 8.58
N GLN A 168 1.19 -30.23 8.89
CA GLN A 168 1.44 -30.71 10.26
C GLN A 168 2.92 -30.83 10.54
N ASN A 169 3.30 -30.62 11.79
CA ASN A 169 4.66 -30.88 12.25
C ASN A 169 4.86 -32.41 12.38
N ILE A 170 5.90 -32.91 11.73
CA ILE A 170 6.23 -34.37 11.74
C ILE A 170 7.48 -34.69 12.60
N GLY A 171 7.92 -33.74 13.40
CA GLY A 171 9.13 -33.83 14.24
C GLY A 171 10.34 -33.17 13.57
N ASN A 172 11.41 -33.03 14.31
CA ASN A 172 12.67 -32.42 13.90
C ASN A 172 12.53 -31.03 13.23
N ARG A 173 11.55 -30.24 13.71
CA ARG A 173 11.21 -28.92 13.13
C ARG A 173 10.82 -28.94 11.65
N LYS A 174 10.33 -30.12 11.17
CA LYS A 174 9.86 -30.27 9.78
C LYS A 174 8.34 -30.34 9.73
N TRP A 175 7.80 -29.73 8.70
CA TRP A 175 6.37 -29.76 8.35
C TRP A 175 6.16 -30.47 7.03
N ALA A 176 5.04 -31.13 6.93
CA ALA A 176 4.57 -31.82 5.73
C ALA A 176 3.10 -31.50 5.47
N ALA A 177 2.66 -31.55 4.22
CA ALA A 177 1.25 -31.40 3.88
C ALA A 177 0.44 -32.58 4.42
N THR A 178 -0.72 -32.28 5.00
CA THR A 178 -1.73 -33.25 5.40
C THR A 178 -2.48 -33.80 4.19
N SER A 179 -3.38 -34.78 4.39
CA SER A 179 -4.32 -35.21 3.33
C SER A 179 -5.20 -34.05 2.85
N ALA A 180 -5.73 -33.25 3.79
CA ALA A 180 -6.53 -32.06 3.47
C ALA A 180 -5.72 -31.04 2.65
N GLY A 181 -4.44 -30.83 2.98
CA GLY A 181 -3.55 -29.97 2.20
C GLY A 181 -3.32 -30.50 0.77
N LYS A 182 -3.09 -31.79 0.61
CA LYS A 182 -2.93 -32.41 -0.71
C LYS A 182 -4.21 -32.35 -1.53
N ASP A 183 -5.37 -32.46 -0.89
CA ASP A 183 -6.67 -32.32 -1.57
C ASP A 183 -6.92 -30.88 -1.99
N ALA A 184 -6.52 -29.88 -1.18
CA ALA A 184 -6.60 -28.47 -1.54
C ALA A 184 -5.78 -28.14 -2.80
N LEU A 185 -4.59 -28.69 -2.93
CA LEU A 185 -3.72 -28.48 -4.09
C LEU A 185 -4.31 -28.97 -5.42
N LYS A 186 -5.28 -29.90 -5.41
CA LYS A 186 -5.93 -30.37 -6.63
C LYS A 186 -6.81 -29.30 -7.27
N ASP A 187 -7.36 -28.41 -6.44
CA ASP A 187 -8.31 -27.39 -6.87
C ASP A 187 -7.64 -26.02 -7.08
N TRP A 188 -6.46 -25.82 -6.50
CA TRP A 188 -5.78 -24.52 -6.53
C TRP A 188 -4.96 -24.31 -7.80
N CYS A 189 -5.12 -23.14 -8.41
CA CYS A 189 -4.26 -22.70 -9.48
C CYS A 189 -2.98 -22.09 -8.87
N LEU A 190 -1.85 -22.76 -9.08
CA LEU A 190 -0.54 -22.32 -8.60
C LEU A 190 0.24 -21.61 -9.70
N ILE A 191 1.04 -20.63 -9.32
CA ILE A 191 1.88 -19.88 -10.24
C ILE A 191 3.26 -20.53 -10.29
N ARG A 192 3.68 -20.96 -11.47
CA ARG A 192 5.01 -21.54 -11.67
C ARG A 192 6.07 -20.44 -11.83
N PRO A 193 7.29 -20.60 -11.28
CA PRO A 193 8.36 -19.62 -11.41
C PRO A 193 8.60 -19.18 -12.85
N GLY A 194 8.74 -20.10 -13.77
CA GLY A 194 8.95 -19.81 -15.20
C GLY A 194 7.80 -19.07 -15.89
N ALA A 195 6.58 -19.10 -15.33
CA ALA A 195 5.47 -18.30 -15.85
C ALA A 195 5.65 -16.80 -15.59
N LEU A 196 6.49 -16.41 -14.62
CA LEU A 196 6.77 -15.01 -14.31
C LEU A 196 7.87 -14.42 -15.22
N GLU A 197 8.80 -15.25 -15.68
CA GLU A 197 9.94 -14.83 -16.53
C GLU A 197 9.54 -14.59 -18.00
N PHE A 198 8.51 -15.27 -18.49
CA PHE A 198 8.13 -15.27 -19.92
C PHE A 198 7.64 -13.92 -20.47
N PHE A 199 7.43 -12.92 -19.65
CA PHE A 199 6.67 -11.71 -19.97
C PHE A 199 7.48 -10.42 -20.19
N ASP A 200 8.78 -10.42 -19.95
CA ASP A 200 9.61 -9.24 -20.20
C ASP A 200 9.93 -9.05 -21.70
N SER A 201 9.68 -10.07 -22.54
CA SER A 201 9.95 -10.04 -23.98
C SER A 201 8.82 -9.43 -24.83
N GLU A 202 7.60 -9.28 -24.33
CA GLU A 202 6.42 -8.83 -25.11
C GLU A 202 6.18 -7.31 -25.06
N ALA A 203 7.05 -6.52 -24.45
CA ALA A 203 6.83 -5.07 -24.26
C ALA A 203 6.80 -4.25 -25.57
N SER A 204 7.27 -4.82 -26.69
CA SER A 204 7.39 -4.10 -27.97
C SER A 204 6.07 -3.97 -28.76
N GLU A 205 5.02 -4.71 -28.38
CA GLU A 205 3.73 -4.71 -29.11
C GLU A 205 2.61 -3.95 -28.38
N ILE A 206 2.92 -3.29 -27.25
CA ILE A 206 1.91 -2.59 -26.47
C ILE A 206 1.66 -1.20 -27.07
N GLU A 207 0.49 -1.02 -27.66
CA GLU A 207 0.03 0.28 -28.11
C GLU A 207 -0.61 1.06 -26.94
N ILE A 208 -0.05 2.24 -26.67
CA ILE A 208 -0.59 3.16 -25.67
C ILE A 208 -1.57 4.11 -26.35
N ALA A 209 -2.82 4.13 -25.87
CA ALA A 209 -3.86 5.00 -26.41
C ALA A 209 -3.41 6.48 -26.39
N VAL A 210 -3.66 7.18 -27.50
CA VAL A 210 -3.40 8.61 -27.63
C VAL A 210 -4.30 9.38 -26.65
N PRO A 211 -3.75 10.32 -25.85
CA PRO A 211 -4.55 11.11 -24.95
C PRO A 211 -5.50 12.07 -25.67
N PRO A 212 -6.63 12.47 -25.06
CA PRO A 212 -7.46 13.58 -25.54
C PRO A 212 -6.65 14.86 -25.72
N ALA A 213 -7.17 15.77 -26.57
CA ALA A 213 -6.48 17.01 -26.96
C ALA A 213 -6.09 17.87 -25.74
N GLU A 214 -6.95 17.98 -24.76
CA GLU A 214 -6.76 18.75 -23.52
C GLU A 214 -5.56 18.23 -22.72
N ILE A 215 -5.42 16.91 -22.64
CA ILE A 215 -4.31 16.25 -21.94
C ILE A 215 -3.04 16.27 -22.77
N ALA A 216 -3.15 16.05 -24.08
CA ALA A 216 -2.02 16.15 -25.00
C ALA A 216 -1.37 17.54 -24.94
N MET A 217 -2.19 18.60 -24.87
CA MET A 217 -1.73 19.98 -24.75
C MET A 217 -0.95 20.22 -23.44
N LEU A 218 -1.37 19.64 -22.31
CA LEU A 218 -0.63 19.74 -21.06
C LEU A 218 0.78 19.12 -21.19
N LEU A 219 0.88 17.95 -21.79
CA LEU A 219 2.16 17.28 -22.00
C LEU A 219 3.04 18.02 -22.99
N GLN A 220 2.46 18.58 -24.08
CA GLN A 220 3.19 19.37 -25.05
C GLN A 220 3.75 20.65 -24.43
N ASN A 221 2.94 21.38 -23.66
CA ASN A 221 3.38 22.57 -22.94
C ASN A 221 4.54 22.24 -21.97
N LEU A 222 4.47 21.08 -21.30
CA LEU A 222 5.53 20.63 -20.40
C LEU A 222 6.80 20.30 -21.21
N ALA A 223 6.69 19.67 -22.39
CA ALA A 223 7.82 19.35 -23.26
C ALA A 223 8.50 20.61 -23.82
N ASP A 224 7.71 21.63 -24.15
CA ASP A 224 8.20 22.87 -24.76
C ASP A 224 8.81 23.85 -23.76
N SER A 225 8.58 23.66 -22.47
CA SER A 225 9.02 24.60 -21.44
C SER A 225 9.65 23.92 -20.21
N PRO A 226 10.99 23.90 -20.12
CA PRO A 226 11.69 23.41 -18.91
C PRO A 226 11.26 24.09 -17.62
N GLU A 227 10.83 25.36 -17.68
CA GLU A 227 10.35 26.11 -16.52
C GLU A 227 9.03 25.54 -15.94
N LEU A 228 8.19 24.92 -16.77
CA LEU A 228 6.98 24.24 -16.30
C LEU A 228 7.31 22.99 -15.50
N HIS A 229 8.37 22.27 -15.83
CA HIS A 229 8.84 21.14 -15.04
C HIS A 229 9.20 21.59 -13.61
N LYS A 230 9.88 22.73 -13.47
CA LYS A 230 10.26 23.30 -12.17
C LYS A 230 9.04 23.72 -11.36
N LYS A 231 7.96 24.16 -12.02
CA LYS A 231 6.69 24.59 -11.41
C LYS A 231 5.77 23.43 -11.01
N ARG A 232 6.05 22.19 -11.43
CA ARG A 232 5.27 21.05 -11.00
C ARG A 232 5.29 20.96 -9.47
N CYS A 233 4.14 20.72 -8.88
CA CYS A 233 3.98 20.83 -7.43
C CYS A 233 4.54 19.62 -6.67
N THR A 234 4.81 19.83 -5.38
CA THR A 234 5.17 18.79 -4.41
C THR A 234 4.17 18.75 -3.25
N TYR A 235 2.92 19.11 -3.50
CA TYR A 235 1.87 19.17 -2.48
C TYR A 235 1.65 17.85 -1.77
N ASN A 236 1.09 17.91 -0.58
CA ASN A 236 0.66 16.71 0.13
C ASN A 236 -0.47 16.04 -0.64
N ILE A 237 -0.31 14.75 -0.88
CA ILE A 237 -1.30 13.92 -1.55
C ILE A 237 -2.15 13.26 -0.46
N TRP A 238 -3.44 13.49 -0.52
CA TRP A 238 -4.40 12.80 0.31
C TRP A 238 -5.71 12.63 -0.45
N VAL A 239 -6.18 11.39 -0.54
CA VAL A 239 -7.45 11.00 -1.15
C VAL A 239 -8.06 9.83 -0.38
N PRO A 240 -9.39 9.64 -0.42
CA PRO A 240 -10.01 8.47 0.18
C PRO A 240 -9.42 7.17 -0.41
N SER A 241 -9.16 6.19 0.42
CA SER A 241 -8.62 4.88 0.02
C SER A 241 -9.46 3.75 0.65
N PRO A 242 -9.48 2.55 0.07
CA PRO A 242 -8.83 2.11 -1.18
C PRO A 242 -9.52 2.66 -2.44
N ASN A 243 -9.06 2.23 -3.62
CA ASN A 243 -9.59 2.62 -4.94
C ASN A 243 -9.48 4.14 -5.16
N ARG A 244 -8.28 4.67 -4.98
CA ARG A 244 -8.00 6.11 -4.98
C ARG A 244 -8.40 6.78 -6.29
N ILE A 245 -8.08 6.14 -7.44
CA ILE A 245 -8.39 6.68 -8.77
C ILE A 245 -9.91 6.72 -8.98
N GLU A 246 -10.63 5.67 -8.60
CA GLU A 246 -12.08 5.62 -8.70
C GLU A 246 -12.76 6.63 -7.76
N ASN A 247 -12.24 6.80 -6.56
CA ASN A 247 -12.74 7.81 -5.63
C ASN A 247 -12.53 9.23 -6.17
N LEU A 248 -11.40 9.51 -6.82
CA LEU A 248 -11.17 10.78 -7.52
C LEU A 248 -12.16 10.97 -8.67
N ARG A 249 -12.43 9.92 -9.45
CA ARG A 249 -13.42 9.93 -10.54
C ARG A 249 -14.79 10.32 -10.02
N THR A 250 -15.23 9.70 -8.93
CA THR A 250 -16.51 10.01 -8.27
C THR A 250 -16.59 11.48 -7.83
N ILE A 251 -15.54 12.00 -7.21
CA ILE A 251 -15.47 13.41 -6.79
C ILE A 251 -15.56 14.36 -7.98
N LEU A 252 -14.82 14.09 -9.04
CA LEU A 252 -14.77 14.95 -10.22
C LEU A 252 -16.02 14.87 -11.07
N GLN A 253 -16.71 13.72 -11.12
CA GLN A 253 -18.03 13.60 -11.74
C GLN A 253 -19.03 14.52 -11.06
N TYR A 254 -19.02 14.59 -9.72
CA TYR A 254 -19.88 15.51 -8.97
C TYR A 254 -19.49 16.97 -9.19
N ALA A 255 -18.22 17.28 -9.44
CA ALA A 255 -17.71 18.61 -9.75
C ALA A 255 -17.60 18.88 -11.27
N SER A 256 -18.23 18.09 -12.15
CA SER A 256 -18.21 18.30 -13.61
C SER A 256 -18.84 19.63 -14.01
N GLU A 257 -19.84 20.09 -13.26
CA GLU A 257 -20.41 21.43 -13.33
C GLU A 257 -19.90 22.31 -12.19
N ARG A 258 -20.16 23.62 -12.27
CA ARG A 258 -19.79 24.57 -11.21
C ARG A 258 -20.49 24.22 -9.91
N ILE A 259 -19.72 24.04 -8.86
CA ILE A 259 -20.21 23.67 -7.54
C ILE A 259 -19.64 24.57 -6.45
N ALA A 260 -20.48 24.95 -5.48
CA ALA A 260 -20.02 25.68 -4.33
C ALA A 260 -19.16 24.79 -3.41
N ARG A 261 -18.16 25.37 -2.73
CA ARG A 261 -17.27 24.66 -1.80
C ARG A 261 -18.02 23.82 -0.76
N ASN A 262 -19.08 24.40 -0.18
CA ASN A 262 -19.82 23.73 0.87
C ASN A 262 -20.57 22.50 0.35
N ASP A 263 -21.12 22.56 -0.85
CA ASP A 263 -21.84 21.43 -1.46
C ASP A 263 -20.86 20.31 -1.85
N LEU A 264 -19.71 20.67 -2.43
CA LEU A 264 -18.63 19.71 -2.71
C LEU A 264 -18.13 19.03 -1.43
N PHE A 265 -17.92 19.80 -0.37
CA PHE A 265 -17.47 19.29 0.92
C PHE A 265 -18.51 18.37 1.57
N HIS A 266 -19.76 18.76 1.52
CA HIS A 266 -20.86 17.93 2.03
C HIS A 266 -20.93 16.60 1.26
N PHE A 267 -20.91 16.65 -0.07
CA PHE A 267 -20.88 15.46 -0.91
C PHE A 267 -19.72 14.52 -0.53
N ILE A 268 -18.48 15.02 -0.50
CA ILE A 268 -17.30 14.21 -0.18
C ILE A 268 -17.39 13.64 1.25
N SER A 269 -17.85 14.44 2.22
CA SER A 269 -18.02 13.98 3.59
C SER A 269 -19.04 12.85 3.69
N GLU A 270 -20.17 12.96 3.00
CA GLU A 270 -21.22 11.95 3.04
C GLU A 270 -20.84 10.70 2.24
N GLU A 271 -20.27 10.85 1.05
CA GLU A 271 -19.92 9.73 0.18
C GLU A 271 -18.82 8.85 0.81
N PHE A 272 -17.76 9.48 1.34
CA PHE A 272 -16.62 8.76 1.90
C PHE A 272 -16.59 8.68 3.42
N LYS A 273 -17.63 9.18 4.10
CA LYS A 273 -17.75 9.26 5.57
C LYS A 273 -16.50 9.87 6.23
N LEU A 274 -16.11 11.02 5.72
CA LEU A 274 -14.92 11.75 6.15
C LEU A 274 -15.25 12.90 7.06
N LYS A 275 -14.32 13.22 7.98
CA LYS A 275 -14.40 14.46 8.78
C LYS A 275 -14.12 15.67 7.88
N ALA A 276 -14.74 16.80 8.19
CA ALA A 276 -14.58 18.05 7.43
C ALA A 276 -13.09 18.46 7.28
N SER A 277 -12.25 18.27 8.31
CA SER A 277 -10.80 18.56 8.24
C SER A 277 -10.07 17.68 7.23
N SER A 278 -10.52 16.43 7.03
CA SER A 278 -9.93 15.54 6.03
C SER A 278 -10.31 15.98 4.62
N VAL A 279 -11.56 16.41 4.42
CA VAL A 279 -12.02 16.95 3.13
C VAL A 279 -11.29 18.25 2.79
N ASP A 280 -11.12 19.13 3.79
CA ASP A 280 -10.40 20.38 3.62
C ASP A 280 -8.94 20.19 3.22
N SER A 281 -8.27 19.19 3.77
CA SER A 281 -6.88 18.85 3.43
C SER A 281 -6.72 18.26 2.01
N MET A 282 -7.78 17.76 1.38
CA MET A 282 -7.74 17.20 0.03
C MET A 282 -7.83 18.26 -1.07
N LEU A 283 -8.55 19.37 -0.83
CA LEU A 283 -8.80 20.40 -1.84
C LEU A 283 -7.52 21.00 -2.45
N PRO A 284 -6.47 21.32 -1.67
CA PRO A 284 -5.20 21.79 -2.23
C PRO A 284 -4.56 20.79 -3.20
N PHE A 285 -4.62 19.50 -2.89
CA PHE A 285 -4.14 18.45 -3.80
C PHE A 285 -4.95 18.42 -5.11
N LEU A 286 -6.28 18.43 -5.05
CA LEU A 286 -7.13 18.42 -6.24
C LEU A 286 -6.84 19.60 -7.16
N LYS A 287 -6.58 20.78 -6.60
CA LYS A 287 -6.20 21.97 -7.38
C LYS A 287 -4.78 21.84 -7.94
N ALA A 288 -3.82 21.51 -7.10
CA ALA A 288 -2.41 21.41 -7.49
C ALA A 288 -2.11 20.29 -8.47
N SER A 289 -2.90 19.21 -8.46
CA SER A 289 -2.78 18.10 -9.41
C SER A 289 -3.43 18.36 -10.78
N GLY A 290 -4.05 19.56 -10.97
CA GLY A 290 -4.70 19.92 -12.22
C GLY A 290 -6.05 19.21 -12.46
N LEU A 291 -6.67 18.69 -11.41
CA LEU A 291 -7.95 17.99 -11.49
C LEU A 291 -9.14 18.93 -11.27
N LEU A 292 -8.97 19.92 -10.41
CA LEU A 292 -10.03 20.86 -10.03
C LEU A 292 -9.52 22.30 -10.18
N GLU A 293 -10.37 23.19 -10.66
CA GLU A 293 -10.08 24.62 -10.75
C GLU A 293 -11.11 25.46 -9.97
N GLU A 294 -10.69 26.60 -9.45
CA GLU A 294 -11.54 27.58 -8.78
C GLU A 294 -11.93 28.67 -9.78
N VAL A 295 -13.18 28.67 -10.24
CA VAL A 295 -13.71 29.59 -11.26
C VAL A 295 -14.43 30.81 -10.68
N GLY A 296 -14.50 30.89 -9.36
CA GLY A 296 -15.07 32.01 -8.61
C GLY A 296 -14.81 31.81 -7.12
N ARG A 297 -15.09 32.80 -6.29
CA ARG A 297 -14.85 32.71 -4.84
C ARG A 297 -15.60 31.50 -4.26
N ASN A 298 -14.84 30.47 -3.86
CA ASN A 298 -15.36 29.20 -3.33
C ASN A 298 -16.29 28.45 -4.31
N VAL A 299 -16.07 28.60 -5.62
CA VAL A 299 -16.79 27.85 -6.66
C VAL A 299 -15.76 27.06 -7.47
N TYR A 300 -15.96 25.77 -7.56
CA TYR A 300 -15.03 24.82 -8.17
C TYR A 300 -15.68 24.10 -9.34
N VAL A 301 -14.85 23.62 -10.25
CA VAL A 301 -15.24 22.79 -11.39
C VAL A 301 -14.09 21.88 -11.79
N ALA A 302 -14.37 20.70 -12.31
CA ALA A 302 -13.36 19.83 -12.90
C ALA A 302 -12.71 20.53 -14.10
N THR A 303 -11.37 20.48 -14.18
CA THR A 303 -10.62 21.09 -15.28
C THR A 303 -10.98 20.44 -16.63
N PRO A 304 -10.74 21.09 -17.76
CA PRO A 304 -10.97 20.47 -19.08
C PRO A 304 -10.25 19.11 -19.23
N ALA A 305 -9.01 19.01 -18.76
CA ALA A 305 -8.26 17.75 -18.78
C ALA A 305 -8.91 16.67 -17.88
N ALA A 306 -9.39 17.05 -16.71
CA ALA A 306 -10.10 16.12 -15.83
C ALA A 306 -11.43 15.64 -16.44
N LYS A 307 -12.17 16.51 -17.12
CA LYS A 307 -13.39 16.14 -17.86
C LYS A 307 -13.07 15.17 -19.00
N ALA A 308 -12.04 15.43 -19.77
CA ALA A 308 -11.58 14.53 -20.83
C ALA A 308 -11.19 13.15 -20.27
N TRP A 309 -10.54 13.09 -19.10
CA TRP A 309 -10.30 11.81 -18.40
C TRP A 309 -11.59 11.12 -17.98
N LEU A 310 -12.57 11.85 -17.46
CA LEU A 310 -13.87 11.25 -17.09
C LEU A 310 -14.60 10.66 -18.32
N GLU A 311 -14.48 11.29 -19.48
CA GLU A 311 -15.08 10.82 -20.73
C GLU A 311 -14.40 9.56 -21.27
N THR A 312 -13.04 9.51 -21.26
CA THR A 312 -12.31 8.32 -21.73
C THR A 312 -12.40 7.15 -20.76
N GLY A 313 -12.54 7.44 -19.48
CA GLY A 313 -12.47 6.41 -18.42
C GLY A 313 -11.10 5.73 -18.30
N ASN A 314 -10.07 6.20 -19.03
CA ASN A 314 -8.74 5.59 -19.06
C ASN A 314 -7.82 6.14 -17.96
N ASP A 315 -7.41 5.30 -17.03
CA ASP A 315 -6.55 5.71 -15.92
C ASP A 315 -5.16 6.21 -16.33
N LEU A 316 -4.70 5.89 -17.53
CA LEU A 316 -3.48 6.45 -18.10
C LEU A 316 -3.61 7.97 -18.32
N ASP A 317 -4.80 8.46 -18.63
CA ASP A 317 -5.08 9.89 -18.79
C ASP A 317 -5.00 10.64 -17.48
N PHE A 318 -5.49 10.03 -16.39
CA PHE A 318 -5.28 10.55 -15.04
C PHE A 318 -3.79 10.67 -14.70
N VAL A 319 -3.00 9.63 -15.00
CA VAL A 319 -1.55 9.67 -14.72
C VAL A 319 -0.84 10.74 -15.57
N ARG A 320 -1.27 10.98 -16.81
CA ARG A 320 -0.76 12.07 -17.65
C ARG A 320 -1.04 13.43 -17.03
N ILE A 321 -2.27 13.67 -16.55
CA ILE A 321 -2.63 14.92 -15.86
C ILE A 321 -1.77 15.07 -14.60
N LEU A 322 -1.66 14.01 -13.80
CA LEU A 322 -0.86 14.01 -12.58
C LEU A 322 0.62 14.31 -12.89
N HIS A 323 1.20 13.70 -13.92
CA HIS A 323 2.56 13.94 -14.36
C HIS A 323 2.80 15.39 -14.79
N ALA A 324 1.86 15.97 -15.54
CA ALA A 324 1.97 17.35 -16.02
C ALA A 324 1.98 18.37 -14.87
N ASN A 325 1.40 18.05 -13.72
CA ASN A 325 1.21 18.97 -12.59
C ASN A 325 2.05 18.64 -11.35
N MET A 326 2.50 17.39 -11.19
CA MET A 326 3.25 16.93 -10.03
C MET A 326 4.60 16.35 -10.42
N ARG A 327 5.61 16.60 -9.56
CA ARG A 327 6.96 16.08 -9.75
C ARG A 327 7.02 14.57 -9.53
N PHE A 328 7.98 13.93 -10.16
CA PHE A 328 8.38 12.54 -9.96
C PHE A 328 7.34 11.47 -10.32
N VAL A 329 6.31 11.77 -11.09
CA VAL A 329 5.30 10.78 -11.51
C VAL A 329 5.85 9.90 -12.64
N GLY A 330 6.20 10.45 -13.78
CA GLY A 330 6.82 9.72 -14.90
C GLY A 330 8.24 9.27 -14.57
N GLU A 331 8.98 10.10 -13.83
CA GLU A 331 10.32 9.79 -13.37
C GLU A 331 10.35 8.55 -12.45
N MET A 332 9.31 8.32 -11.62
CA MET A 332 9.18 7.11 -10.80
C MET A 332 9.01 5.86 -11.67
N ILE A 333 8.22 5.93 -12.74
CA ILE A 333 8.05 4.80 -13.66
C ILE A 333 9.39 4.46 -14.32
N ARG A 334 10.15 5.47 -14.76
CA ARG A 334 11.48 5.30 -15.34
C ARG A 334 12.48 4.74 -14.33
N ALA A 335 12.46 5.22 -13.10
CA ALA A 335 13.33 4.73 -12.03
C ALA A 335 13.05 3.25 -11.68
N ALA A 336 11.82 2.82 -11.85
CA ALA A 336 11.38 1.45 -11.63
C ALA A 336 11.45 0.56 -12.89
N ASN A 337 12.20 0.96 -13.94
CA ASN A 337 12.32 0.15 -15.16
C ASN A 337 12.77 -1.27 -14.88
N GLU A 338 13.72 -1.42 -13.98
CA GLU A 338 14.12 -2.69 -13.39
C GLU A 338 13.52 -2.86 -11.99
N ASP A 339 13.62 -4.06 -11.42
CA ASP A 339 13.20 -4.32 -10.04
C ASP A 339 14.05 -3.49 -9.07
N ILE A 340 13.40 -2.67 -8.27
CA ILE A 340 14.06 -1.73 -7.35
C ILE A 340 13.37 -1.72 -5.99
N VAL A 341 14.16 -1.64 -4.92
CA VAL A 341 13.65 -1.52 -3.55
C VAL A 341 12.93 -0.19 -3.38
N ARG A 342 11.75 -0.19 -2.77
CA ARG A 342 10.93 1.03 -2.55
C ARG A 342 11.69 2.16 -1.86
N ASN A 343 12.56 1.84 -0.91
CA ASN A 343 13.34 2.86 -0.22
C ASN A 343 14.31 3.61 -1.14
N GLU A 344 14.85 2.95 -2.15
CA GLU A 344 15.73 3.58 -3.15
C GLU A 344 14.93 4.54 -4.04
N ILE A 345 13.73 4.14 -4.48
CA ILE A 345 12.81 5.04 -5.20
C ILE A 345 12.46 6.26 -4.34
N TYR A 346 12.19 6.05 -3.05
CA TYR A 346 11.86 7.15 -2.15
C TYR A 346 13.05 8.08 -1.90
N ALA A 347 14.27 7.55 -1.91
CA ALA A 347 15.49 8.36 -1.87
C ALA A 347 15.65 9.21 -3.14
N GLN A 348 15.35 8.66 -4.33
CA GLN A 348 15.33 9.43 -5.59
C GLN A 348 14.21 10.49 -5.57
N ALA A 349 13.01 10.17 -5.07
CA ALA A 349 11.92 11.13 -4.93
C ALA A 349 12.32 12.36 -4.08
N LYS A 350 13.18 12.16 -3.07
CA LYS A 350 13.70 13.25 -2.23
C LYS A 350 14.53 14.24 -3.04
N GLN A 351 15.24 13.81 -4.08
CA GLN A 351 15.99 14.70 -4.98
C GLN A 351 15.06 15.60 -5.81
N HIS A 352 13.81 15.17 -6.01
CA HIS A 352 12.75 15.95 -6.65
C HIS A 352 11.88 16.76 -5.66
N GLY A 353 12.28 16.86 -4.39
CA GLY A 353 11.57 17.62 -3.35
C GLY A 353 10.41 16.88 -2.68
N LEU A 354 10.27 15.58 -2.87
CA LEU A 354 9.21 14.76 -2.30
C LEU A 354 9.71 13.94 -1.11
N ASN A 355 8.92 13.88 -0.04
CA ASN A 355 9.20 12.95 1.06
C ASN A 355 8.69 11.53 0.73
N ALA A 356 9.06 10.55 1.56
CA ALA A 356 8.69 9.16 1.37
C ALA A 356 7.17 8.92 1.38
N GLU A 357 6.41 9.74 2.12
CA GLU A 357 4.95 9.63 2.17
C GLU A 357 4.33 10.02 0.83
N LYS A 358 4.72 11.16 0.25
CA LYS A 358 4.27 11.61 -1.06
C LYS A 358 4.66 10.61 -2.16
N ALA A 359 5.89 10.11 -2.12
CA ALA A 359 6.35 9.08 -3.05
C ALA A 359 5.51 7.80 -2.94
N ARG A 360 5.12 7.40 -1.73
CA ARG A 360 4.21 6.25 -1.50
C ARG A 360 2.83 6.47 -2.11
N TRP A 361 2.29 7.69 -2.04
CA TRP A 361 1.02 8.01 -2.67
C TRP A 361 1.10 7.93 -4.20
N ILE A 362 2.16 8.50 -4.80
CA ILE A 362 2.41 8.42 -6.25
C ILE A 362 2.54 6.95 -6.68
N ALA A 363 3.36 6.15 -5.99
CA ALA A 363 3.48 4.72 -6.25
C ALA A 363 2.13 4.00 -6.18
N GLY A 364 1.28 4.36 -5.21
CA GLY A 364 -0.07 3.82 -5.08
C GLY A 364 -0.96 4.09 -6.28
N PHE A 365 -0.94 5.29 -6.84
CA PHE A 365 -1.66 5.61 -8.09
C PHE A 365 -1.12 4.84 -9.28
N LEU A 366 0.21 4.74 -9.41
CA LEU A 366 0.85 4.02 -10.51
C LEU A 366 0.59 2.51 -10.45
N LEU A 367 0.49 1.93 -9.25
CA LEU A 367 0.08 0.54 -9.03
C LEU A 367 -1.40 0.33 -9.41
N GLU A 368 -2.29 1.22 -8.99
CA GLU A 368 -3.71 1.17 -9.34
C GLU A 368 -3.94 1.34 -10.86
N ALA A 369 -3.18 2.22 -11.52
CA ALA A 369 -3.22 2.40 -12.98
C ALA A 369 -2.52 1.28 -13.77
N GLY A 370 -1.91 0.29 -13.11
CA GLY A 370 -1.22 -0.82 -13.77
C GLY A 370 0.09 -0.44 -14.46
N LEU A 371 0.70 0.69 -14.12
CA LEU A 371 1.98 1.15 -14.66
C LEU A 371 3.17 0.62 -13.86
N LEU A 372 2.98 0.35 -12.57
CA LEU A 372 3.92 -0.36 -11.71
C LEU A 372 3.32 -1.67 -11.23
N GLU A 373 4.19 -2.56 -10.80
CA GLU A 373 3.85 -3.79 -10.09
C GLU A 373 4.81 -4.01 -8.92
N GLU A 374 4.40 -4.84 -7.97
CA GLU A 374 5.24 -5.31 -6.88
C GLU A 374 5.69 -6.74 -7.21
N PRO A 375 6.88 -6.92 -7.83
CA PRO A 375 7.37 -8.26 -8.14
C PRO A 375 7.61 -9.08 -6.87
N GLN A 376 8.04 -8.40 -5.81
CA GLN A 376 8.21 -8.96 -4.47
C GLN A 376 7.90 -7.92 -3.39
N TYR A 377 7.90 -8.33 -2.12
CA TYR A 377 7.56 -7.44 -1.00
C TYR A 377 8.56 -6.28 -0.87
N LEU A 378 8.04 -5.05 -0.82
CA LEU A 378 8.80 -3.79 -0.77
C LEU A 378 9.60 -3.46 -2.04
N HIS A 379 9.34 -4.10 -3.15
CA HIS A 379 9.91 -3.77 -4.44
C HIS A 379 8.88 -3.13 -5.37
N LEU A 380 9.37 -2.41 -6.35
CA LEU A 380 8.57 -1.85 -7.44
C LEU A 380 9.26 -2.14 -8.76
N LYS A 381 8.47 -2.44 -9.79
CA LYS A 381 8.94 -2.64 -11.16
C LYS A 381 7.93 -2.04 -12.13
N ALA A 382 8.40 -1.38 -13.18
CA ALA A 382 7.51 -0.92 -14.24
C ALA A 382 6.95 -2.11 -15.02
N THR A 383 5.64 -2.12 -15.20
CA THR A 383 4.98 -3.10 -16.06
C THR A 383 5.38 -2.88 -17.51
N PRO A 384 5.16 -3.83 -18.44
CA PRO A 384 5.34 -3.57 -19.87
C PRO A 384 4.56 -2.34 -20.35
N VAL A 385 3.33 -2.16 -19.88
CA VAL A 385 2.53 -0.95 -20.13
C VAL A 385 3.22 0.30 -19.58
N GLY A 386 3.74 0.23 -18.35
CA GLY A 386 4.45 1.34 -17.72
C GLY A 386 5.72 1.74 -18.49
N ARG A 387 6.51 0.77 -18.93
CA ARG A 387 7.72 1.01 -19.73
C ARG A 387 7.38 1.69 -21.07
N GLN A 388 6.35 1.24 -21.75
CA GLN A 388 5.91 1.87 -23.01
C GLN A 388 5.28 3.25 -22.77
N PHE A 389 4.48 3.39 -21.73
CA PHE A 389 3.82 4.65 -21.37
C PHE A 389 4.80 5.78 -21.08
N VAL A 390 5.88 5.48 -20.33
CA VAL A 390 6.85 6.51 -19.92
C VAL A 390 7.64 7.09 -21.09
N LEU A 391 7.78 6.37 -22.20
CA LEU A 391 8.44 6.86 -23.42
C LEU A 391 7.71 8.06 -24.04
N GLY A 392 6.41 8.17 -23.84
CA GLY A 392 5.60 9.28 -24.31
C GLY A 392 5.49 10.46 -23.34
N LEU A 393 6.23 10.45 -22.21
CA LEU A 393 6.19 11.52 -21.22
C LEU A 393 7.43 12.42 -21.29
N PRO A 394 7.28 13.75 -21.23
CA PRO A 394 8.41 14.67 -21.06
C PRO A 394 8.96 14.57 -19.62
N LEU A 395 10.12 13.98 -19.46
CA LEU A 395 10.75 13.74 -18.15
C LEU A 395 11.82 14.78 -17.86
N MET A 396 12.07 15.03 -16.56
CA MET A 396 13.13 15.91 -16.08
C MET A 396 14.06 15.18 -15.14
N SER A 397 15.37 15.44 -15.22
CA SER A 397 16.33 14.92 -14.25
C SER A 397 16.31 15.75 -12.95
N ALA A 398 16.75 15.15 -11.85
CA ALA A 398 16.89 15.89 -10.58
C ALA A 398 17.96 17.00 -10.67
N GLU A 399 18.96 16.83 -11.52
CA GLU A 399 20.06 17.77 -11.75
C GLU A 399 19.59 19.08 -12.41
N ASP A 400 18.52 19.02 -13.18
CA ASP A 400 17.91 20.17 -13.83
C ASP A 400 16.99 20.98 -12.89
N LEU A 401 16.72 20.47 -11.70
CA LEU A 401 15.95 21.19 -10.68
C LEU A 401 16.89 22.12 -9.92
N ASP A 402 16.76 23.42 -10.15
CA ASP A 402 17.53 24.44 -9.42
C ASP A 402 17.26 24.36 -7.91
N ASP A 403 18.33 24.41 -7.08
CA ASP A 403 18.25 24.43 -5.61
C ASP A 403 17.37 25.59 -5.05
N THR A 404 17.19 26.66 -5.83
CA THR A 404 16.31 27.78 -5.52
C THR A 404 14.83 27.42 -5.56
N ALA A 405 14.39 26.53 -6.45
CA ALA A 405 13.01 26.08 -6.52
C ALA A 405 12.65 25.16 -5.33
N LEU A 406 13.60 24.36 -4.84
CA LEU A 406 13.44 23.55 -3.63
C LEU A 406 13.31 24.39 -2.36
N LYS A 407 13.84 25.63 -2.39
CA LYS A 407 13.74 26.60 -1.28
C LYS A 407 12.45 27.42 -1.32
N ALA A 408 11.93 27.72 -2.52
CA ALA A 408 10.69 28.50 -2.70
C ALA A 408 9.45 27.70 -2.25
N ASP A 409 9.41 26.39 -2.51
CA ASP A 409 8.31 25.52 -2.06
C ASP A 409 8.29 25.31 -0.51
N ARG A 410 9.41 25.68 0.16
CA ARG A 410 9.47 25.76 1.64
C ARG A 410 8.89 27.05 2.20
N SER A 411 8.76 28.12 1.39
CA SER A 411 8.24 29.41 1.83
C SER A 411 6.72 29.52 1.73
N ASP A 412 6.06 28.72 0.89
CA ASP A 412 4.58 28.65 0.79
C ASP A 412 3.95 27.64 1.74
N ILE A 413 4.74 26.75 2.34
CA ILE A 413 4.39 26.22 3.64
C ILE A 413 4.56 27.44 4.57
N LYS A 414 3.46 28.17 4.90
CA LYS A 414 3.41 28.78 6.21
C LYS A 414 4.00 27.72 7.12
N GLU A 415 5.20 27.97 7.62
CA GLU A 415 5.64 27.33 8.82
C GLU A 415 4.43 27.43 9.75
N THR A 416 3.66 26.36 9.80
CA THR A 416 3.00 26.05 11.05
C THR A 416 4.22 25.98 11.94
N VAL A 417 4.48 27.07 12.63
CA VAL A 417 5.50 27.17 13.67
C VAL A 417 5.31 25.86 14.40
N ALA A 418 6.28 24.95 14.22
CA ALA A 418 6.21 23.65 14.86
C ALA A 418 5.88 24.02 16.29
N SER A 419 4.74 23.57 16.79
CA SER A 419 4.36 23.94 18.15
C SER A 419 5.57 23.59 18.98
N PRO A 420 5.94 24.34 20.01
CA PRO A 420 7.11 24.05 20.86
C PRO A 420 7.17 22.55 21.23
N VAL A 421 6.01 21.92 21.33
CA VAL A 421 5.81 20.47 21.56
C VAL A 421 6.32 19.58 20.39
N GLN A 422 6.20 20.01 19.13
CA GLN A 422 6.70 19.21 17.99
C GLN A 422 8.22 19.32 17.85
N GLU A 423 8.78 20.45 18.15
CA GLU A 423 10.23 20.67 18.13
C GLU A 423 10.90 19.90 19.27
N GLU A 424 10.33 19.95 20.47
CA GLU A 424 10.78 19.20 21.64
C GLU A 424 10.68 17.68 21.43
N SER A 425 9.56 17.17 20.86
CA SER A 425 9.38 15.77 20.49
C SER A 425 10.44 15.28 19.50
N SER A 426 10.78 16.11 18.51
CA SER A 426 11.80 15.78 17.50
C SER A 426 13.20 15.70 18.11
N GLN A 427 13.54 16.61 19.03
CA GLN A 427 14.81 16.63 19.73
C GLN A 427 14.96 15.42 20.66
N LEU A 428 13.93 15.08 21.43
CA LEU A 428 13.91 13.90 22.30
C LEU A 428 14.06 12.60 21.52
N THR A 429 13.38 12.48 20.38
CA THR A 429 13.49 11.31 19.50
C THR A 429 14.89 11.17 18.91
N ALA A 430 15.50 12.27 18.46
CA ALA A 430 16.86 12.29 17.95
C ALA A 430 17.89 11.90 19.04
N ARG A 431 17.70 12.41 20.26
CA ARG A 431 18.53 12.07 21.41
C ARG A 431 18.45 10.59 21.76
N LEU A 432 17.24 10.03 21.83
CA LEU A 432 17.04 8.60 22.08
C LEU A 432 17.74 7.75 21.02
N TYR A 433 17.58 8.11 19.76
CA TYR A 433 18.19 7.38 18.64
C TYR A 433 19.72 7.37 18.69
N ASN A 434 20.33 8.53 19.04
CA ASN A 434 21.78 8.65 19.19
C ASN A 434 22.28 7.83 20.38
N ALA A 435 21.62 7.92 21.52
CA ALA A 435 21.96 7.19 22.72
C ALA A 435 21.79 5.65 22.57
N ALA A 436 20.82 5.21 21.75
CA ALA A 436 20.63 3.78 21.43
C ALA A 436 21.77 3.19 20.57
N ARG A 437 22.46 4.06 19.77
CA ARG A 437 23.55 3.64 18.88
C ARG A 437 24.94 3.69 19.53
N ASP A 438 25.12 4.57 20.49
CA ASP A 438 26.37 4.74 21.21
C ASP A 438 26.16 4.53 22.70
N PRO A 439 26.63 3.41 23.28
CA PRO A 439 26.49 3.12 24.70
C PRO A 439 27.10 4.21 25.61
N TYR A 440 28.06 4.99 25.10
CA TYR A 440 28.76 6.05 25.80
C TYR A 440 28.32 7.45 25.34
N ALA A 441 27.17 7.57 24.71
CA ALA A 441 26.65 8.85 24.23
C ALA A 441 26.67 9.92 25.35
N GLU A 442 26.84 11.17 24.95
CA GLU A 442 26.91 12.33 25.83
C GLU A 442 28.09 12.26 26.84
N GLY A 443 29.08 11.38 26.63
CA GLY A 443 30.21 11.20 27.55
C GLY A 443 29.86 10.58 28.88
N LYS A 444 28.71 9.89 28.97
CA LYS A 444 28.21 9.24 30.19
C LYS A 444 28.65 7.78 30.27
N ALA A 445 28.46 7.16 31.42
CA ALA A 445 28.70 5.73 31.60
C ALA A 445 27.78 4.90 30.67
N SER A 446 28.19 3.67 30.34
CA SER A 446 27.49 2.81 29.39
C SER A 446 25.99 2.68 29.68
N GLY A 447 25.15 3.03 28.71
CA GLY A 447 23.69 2.96 28.78
C GLY A 447 23.00 4.12 29.47
N VAL A 448 23.69 4.95 30.25
CA VAL A 448 23.10 6.02 31.08
C VAL A 448 22.36 7.05 30.20
N ALA A 449 22.95 7.48 29.09
CA ALA A 449 22.30 8.43 28.19
C ALA A 449 21.00 7.88 27.58
N PHE A 450 20.98 6.60 27.28
CA PHE A 450 19.79 5.92 26.74
C PHE A 450 18.66 5.83 27.79
N GLU A 451 18.95 5.42 29.01
CA GLU A 451 17.99 5.36 30.12
C GLU A 451 17.38 6.74 30.43
N GLU A 452 18.22 7.78 30.46
CA GLU A 452 17.76 9.15 30.66
C GLU A 452 16.87 9.65 29.53
N ALA A 453 17.24 9.37 28.26
CA ALA A 453 16.43 9.73 27.10
C ALA A 453 15.06 9.04 27.12
N ILE A 454 14.98 7.78 27.58
CA ILE A 454 13.72 7.08 27.80
C ILE A 454 12.90 7.79 28.87
N ALA A 455 13.48 8.09 30.03
CA ALA A 455 12.77 8.77 31.11
C ALA A 455 12.21 10.14 30.67
N GLU A 456 12.98 10.91 29.90
CA GLU A 456 12.54 12.18 29.34
C GLU A 456 11.37 12.04 28.36
N ILE A 457 11.38 11.01 27.50
CA ILE A 457 10.27 10.73 26.58
C ILE A 457 9.01 10.37 27.38
N PHE A 458 9.11 9.56 28.43
CA PHE A 458 7.96 9.24 29.27
C PHE A 458 7.43 10.47 29.99
N ASN A 459 8.31 11.35 30.49
CA ASN A 459 7.90 12.62 31.11
C ASN A 459 7.22 13.54 30.09
N PHE A 460 7.73 13.62 28.87
CA PHE A 460 7.10 14.36 27.77
C PHE A 460 5.70 13.82 27.41
N MET A 461 5.49 12.51 27.52
CA MET A 461 4.17 11.88 27.31
C MET A 461 3.23 12.06 28.53
N GLY A 462 3.66 12.73 29.59
CA GLY A 462 2.84 13.03 30.78
C GLY A 462 2.96 12.01 31.90
N PHE A 463 3.89 11.06 31.83
CA PHE A 463 4.21 10.17 32.93
C PHE A 463 5.22 10.84 33.87
N ASN A 464 5.33 10.37 35.10
CA ASN A 464 6.36 10.83 36.03
C ASN A 464 7.47 9.75 36.09
N ALA A 465 8.37 9.80 35.11
CA ALA A 465 9.43 8.82 34.96
C ALA A 465 10.79 9.38 35.42
N LYS A 466 11.58 8.58 36.11
CA LYS A 466 12.94 8.89 36.49
C LYS A 466 13.84 7.68 36.37
N ARG A 467 15.12 7.93 36.07
CA ARG A 467 16.13 6.89 36.10
C ARG A 467 16.40 6.46 37.56
N ILE A 468 16.42 5.17 37.80
CA ILE A 468 16.87 4.56 39.05
C ILE A 468 18.14 3.77 38.72
N GLY A 469 19.29 4.25 38.99
CA GLY A 469 20.55 3.50 38.75
C GLY A 469 20.76 2.41 39.79
N GLY A 470 21.21 1.23 39.34
CA GLY A 470 21.60 0.13 40.22
C GLY A 470 21.78 -1.18 39.45
N SER A 471 22.70 -2.05 39.86
CA SER A 471 22.89 -3.35 39.22
C SER A 471 21.74 -4.30 39.55
N GLY A 472 20.91 -4.62 38.53
CA GLY A 472 19.83 -5.60 38.63
C GLY A 472 18.43 -5.05 38.87
N ASP A 473 18.25 -3.73 38.86
CA ASP A 473 16.95 -3.06 38.98
C ASP A 473 16.36 -2.64 37.63
N THR A 474 15.08 -2.24 37.63
CA THR A 474 14.43 -1.59 36.47
C THR A 474 15.06 -0.23 36.28
N ASP A 475 15.56 0.03 35.06
CA ASP A 475 16.39 1.20 34.74
C ASP A 475 15.60 2.52 34.69
N VAL A 476 14.29 2.43 34.45
CA VAL A 476 13.37 3.59 34.39
C VAL A 476 12.04 3.23 35.05
N VAL A 477 11.57 4.07 35.97
CA VAL A 477 10.28 3.95 36.68
C VAL A 477 9.47 5.23 36.60
#